data_98c0ab22584a4bd4afb0044e430b9222
#
_entry.id   98c0ab22584a4bd4afb0044e430b9222
#
_cell.length_a   1.000
_cell.length_b   1.000
_cell.length_c   1.000
_cell.angle_alpha   90.00
_cell.angle_beta   90.00
_cell.angle_gamma   90.00
#
_symmetry.space_group_name_H-M   'P 1'
#
loop_
_entity.id
_entity.type
_entity.pdbx_description
1 polymer ?
#
loop_
_entity_poly.entity_id
_entity_poly.type
_entity_poly.pdbx_seq_one_letter_code
_entity_poly.pdbx_strand_id
1 'polypeptide(L)'
;MTRATLLRLIAAIFVLTVVIAVPMTLIHWDGTQASAEADQIDTLLNVMIVLSSFVYAIVLVMLGYCIWRYRAKPGDEGDGEPIHGNTKLEVTWTVIPTVIVLFGAIYSWIVLGDIETKASDALRVDVTAQQYKWTFNYPQSGGKVVSSSKLVVPDGRQLELHLTALDVIHSFWVPEWRIKRDLVPAGPGGNDIDNTVEVTPDRVGTYNVVCTELCGFGHATMRALVEVVPEAQFNHWLKRQKPVEPQPGTSAGASTGAPGGTSSGESTTGGA
;
A
#
# COMPACT_ATOMS: atom_id res chain seq x y z
N MET A 1 -45.15 -1.71 1.76
CA MET A 1 -44.34 -1.98 2.98
C MET A 1 -44.93 -1.18 4.15
N THR A 2 -45.14 -1.79 5.33
CA THR A 2 -45.63 -1.07 6.51
C THR A 2 -44.52 -0.26 7.19
N ARG A 3 -44.90 0.80 7.96
CA ARG A 3 -43.90 1.56 8.76
C ARG A 3 -43.14 0.66 9.72
N ALA A 4 -43.80 -0.33 10.33
CA ALA A 4 -43.14 -1.28 11.24
C ALA A 4 -42.13 -2.17 10.53
N THR A 5 -42.39 -2.61 9.30
CA THR A 5 -41.42 -3.37 8.49
C THR A 5 -40.22 -2.52 8.14
N LEU A 6 -40.43 -1.28 7.73
CA LEU A 6 -39.32 -0.35 7.43
C LEU A 6 -38.40 -0.13 8.65
N LEU A 7 -38.96 0.13 9.81
CA LEU A 7 -38.21 0.33 11.05
C LEU A 7 -37.40 -0.94 11.44
N ARG A 8 -37.99 -2.14 11.28
CA ARG A 8 -37.28 -3.40 11.53
C ARG A 8 -36.09 -3.60 10.59
N LEU A 9 -36.26 -3.27 9.30
CA LEU A 9 -35.16 -3.35 8.32
C LEU A 9 -34.04 -2.36 8.64
N ILE A 10 -34.37 -1.11 8.97
CA ILE A 10 -33.40 -0.10 9.39
C ILE A 10 -32.66 -0.55 10.66
N ALA A 11 -33.39 -1.04 11.67
CA ALA A 11 -32.76 -1.57 12.88
C ALA A 11 -31.85 -2.77 12.60
N ALA A 12 -32.27 -3.70 11.72
CA ALA A 12 -31.47 -4.83 11.32
C ALA A 12 -30.18 -4.40 10.58
N ILE A 13 -30.27 -3.42 9.67
CA ILE A 13 -29.11 -2.84 8.98
C ILE A 13 -28.13 -2.24 10.00
N PHE A 14 -28.64 -1.41 10.93
CA PHE A 14 -27.81 -0.78 11.95
C PHE A 14 -27.10 -1.82 12.83
N VAL A 15 -27.84 -2.80 13.37
CA VAL A 15 -27.28 -3.87 14.21
C VAL A 15 -26.24 -4.66 13.44
N LEU A 16 -26.53 -5.06 12.20
CA LEU A 16 -25.58 -5.82 11.39
C LEU A 16 -24.33 -5.02 11.05
N THR A 17 -24.48 -3.72 10.76
CA THR A 17 -23.34 -2.81 10.57
C THR A 17 -22.43 -2.81 11.80
N VAL A 18 -22.99 -2.63 13.00
CA VAL A 18 -22.22 -2.61 14.26
C VAL A 18 -21.55 -3.96 14.51
N VAL A 19 -22.27 -5.06 14.31
CA VAL A 19 -21.75 -6.43 14.51
C VAL A 19 -20.56 -6.74 13.57
N ILE A 20 -20.55 -6.16 12.38
CA ILE A 20 -19.43 -6.34 11.43
C ILE A 20 -18.32 -5.32 11.70
N ALA A 21 -18.66 -4.03 11.76
CA ALA A 21 -17.66 -2.96 11.84
C ALA A 21 -16.85 -2.99 13.14
N VAL A 22 -17.50 -3.20 14.29
CA VAL A 22 -16.80 -3.14 15.59
C VAL A 22 -15.70 -4.19 15.72
N PRO A 23 -15.95 -5.49 15.47
CA PRO A 23 -14.86 -6.48 15.51
C PRO A 23 -13.77 -6.18 14.48
N MET A 24 -14.13 -5.77 13.26
CA MET A 24 -13.17 -5.50 12.19
C MET A 24 -12.24 -4.32 12.50
N THR A 25 -12.73 -3.29 13.18
CA THR A 25 -11.92 -2.11 13.57
C THR A 25 -11.14 -2.34 14.88
N LEU A 26 -11.53 -3.29 15.71
CA LEU A 26 -10.81 -3.62 16.96
C LEU A 26 -9.67 -4.62 16.76
N ILE A 27 -9.67 -5.36 15.66
CA ILE A 27 -8.60 -6.32 15.35
C ILE A 27 -7.40 -5.56 14.78
N HIS A 28 -6.25 -5.69 15.41
CA HIS A 28 -4.98 -5.15 14.91
C HIS A 28 -4.36 -6.14 13.92
N TRP A 29 -4.80 -6.08 12.66
CA TRP A 29 -4.43 -7.03 11.60
C TRP A 29 -2.92 -7.06 11.32
N ASP A 30 -2.27 -5.90 11.39
CA ASP A 30 -0.86 -5.71 11.04
C ASP A 30 0.03 -5.49 12.27
N GLY A 31 -0.43 -5.93 13.44
CA GLY A 31 0.31 -5.78 14.69
C GLY A 31 0.30 -4.35 15.26
N THR A 32 1.25 -4.07 16.13
CA THR A 32 1.38 -2.76 16.79
C THR A 32 1.97 -1.74 15.82
N GLN A 33 1.40 -0.54 15.75
CA GLN A 33 1.94 0.57 14.94
C GLN A 33 3.38 0.90 15.37
N ALA A 34 4.26 1.06 14.38
CA ALA A 34 5.66 1.39 14.58
C ALA A 34 6.23 2.33 13.49
N SER A 35 5.36 3.13 12.88
CA SER A 35 5.74 4.26 12.01
C SER A 35 4.78 5.42 12.20
N ALA A 36 5.26 6.62 11.94
CA ALA A 36 4.48 7.86 12.07
C ALA A 36 3.28 7.90 11.09
N GLU A 37 3.41 7.27 9.93
CA GLU A 37 2.39 7.19 8.89
C GLU A 37 1.27 6.19 9.24
N ALA A 38 1.54 5.23 10.13
CA ALA A 38 0.64 4.12 10.45
C ALA A 38 -0.72 4.59 10.99
N ASP A 39 -0.77 5.64 11.80
CA ASP A 39 -2.02 6.17 12.36
C ASP A 39 -2.97 6.70 11.28
N GLN A 40 -2.45 7.43 10.29
CA GLN A 40 -3.25 7.96 9.18
C GLN A 40 -3.77 6.83 8.29
N ILE A 41 -2.93 5.81 8.02
CA ILE A 41 -3.28 4.64 7.21
C ILE A 41 -4.37 3.81 7.92
N ASP A 42 -4.20 3.52 9.21
CA ASP A 42 -5.19 2.78 10.00
C ASP A 42 -6.50 3.56 10.14
N THR A 43 -6.45 4.88 10.28
CA THR A 43 -7.65 5.73 10.29
C THR A 43 -8.40 5.66 8.96
N LEU A 44 -7.71 5.80 7.83
CA LEU A 44 -8.31 5.63 6.50
C LEU A 44 -8.94 4.25 6.35
N LEU A 45 -8.21 3.19 6.72
CA LEU A 45 -8.71 1.81 6.67
C LEU A 45 -9.98 1.64 7.51
N ASN A 46 -10.00 2.16 8.74
CA ASN A 46 -11.15 2.08 9.63
C ASN A 46 -12.38 2.81 9.06
N VAL A 47 -12.19 3.99 8.46
CA VAL A 47 -13.28 4.72 7.76
C VAL A 47 -13.83 3.87 6.62
N MET A 48 -12.96 3.25 5.81
CA MET A 48 -13.39 2.37 4.71
C MET A 48 -14.09 1.11 5.21
N ILE A 49 -13.63 0.50 6.31
CA ILE A 49 -14.27 -0.66 6.95
C ILE A 49 -15.69 -0.33 7.41
N VAL A 50 -15.88 0.80 8.13
CA VAL A 50 -17.20 1.21 8.61
C VAL A 50 -18.16 1.47 7.45
N LEU A 51 -17.69 2.20 6.43
CA LEU A 51 -18.48 2.52 5.25
C LEU A 51 -18.89 1.26 4.47
N SER A 52 -17.92 0.37 4.24
CA SER A 52 -18.13 -0.91 3.55
C SER A 52 -19.07 -1.83 4.35
N SER A 53 -18.92 -1.88 5.67
CA SER A 53 -19.80 -2.66 6.56
C SER A 53 -21.25 -2.20 6.49
N PHE A 54 -21.47 -0.89 6.40
CA PHE A 54 -22.81 -0.30 6.25
C PHE A 54 -23.43 -0.70 4.90
N VAL A 55 -22.71 -0.54 3.79
CA VAL A 55 -23.19 -0.94 2.46
C VAL A 55 -23.48 -2.45 2.41
N TYR A 56 -22.55 -3.25 2.95
CA TYR A 56 -22.72 -4.71 3.02
C TYR A 56 -23.94 -5.13 3.84
N ALA A 57 -24.17 -4.48 4.98
CA ALA A 57 -25.35 -4.73 5.82
C ALA A 57 -26.66 -4.40 5.07
N ILE A 58 -26.71 -3.30 4.31
CA ILE A 58 -27.86 -2.96 3.47
C ILE A 58 -28.14 -4.09 2.48
N VAL A 59 -27.11 -4.52 1.74
CA VAL A 59 -27.24 -5.57 0.72
C VAL A 59 -27.74 -6.88 1.35
N LEU A 60 -27.14 -7.34 2.45
CA LEU A 60 -27.51 -8.59 3.09
C LEU A 60 -28.93 -8.57 3.66
N VAL A 61 -29.31 -7.48 4.36
CA VAL A 61 -30.64 -7.36 4.95
C VAL A 61 -31.71 -7.28 3.87
N MET A 62 -31.46 -6.49 2.81
CA MET A 62 -32.40 -6.38 1.70
C MET A 62 -32.52 -7.68 0.91
N LEU A 63 -31.40 -8.35 0.64
CA LEU A 63 -31.40 -9.66 -0.01
C LEU A 63 -32.18 -10.70 0.81
N GLY A 64 -31.90 -10.79 2.11
CA GLY A 64 -32.62 -11.69 3.01
C GLY A 64 -34.12 -11.39 3.07
N TYR A 65 -34.49 -10.11 3.13
CA TYR A 65 -35.89 -9.68 3.08
C TYR A 65 -36.56 -10.08 1.76
N CYS A 66 -35.91 -9.87 0.62
CA CYS A 66 -36.45 -10.22 -0.69
C CYS A 66 -36.65 -11.73 -0.83
N ILE A 67 -35.65 -12.53 -0.46
CA ILE A 67 -35.76 -14.01 -0.48
C ILE A 67 -36.92 -14.48 0.41
N TRP A 68 -37.02 -13.93 1.62
CA TRP A 68 -38.09 -14.32 2.54
C TRP A 68 -39.46 -13.87 2.07
N ARG A 69 -39.62 -12.63 1.57
CA ARG A 69 -40.91 -12.01 1.26
C ARG A 69 -41.49 -12.42 -0.08
N TYR A 70 -40.59 -12.65 -1.07
CA TYR A 70 -41.00 -12.83 -2.48
C TYR A 70 -40.73 -14.26 -3.01
N ARG A 71 -40.34 -15.21 -2.15
CA ARG A 71 -40.23 -16.60 -2.57
C ARG A 71 -41.56 -17.14 -3.06
N ALA A 72 -41.57 -17.88 -4.15
CA ALA A 72 -42.77 -18.59 -4.65
C ALA A 72 -43.27 -19.59 -3.61
N LYS A 73 -44.58 -19.70 -3.49
CA LYS A 73 -45.25 -20.71 -2.64
C LYS A 73 -45.47 -21.99 -3.46
N PRO A 74 -45.60 -23.17 -2.80
CA PRO A 74 -45.98 -24.38 -3.50
C PRO A 74 -47.31 -24.19 -4.25
N GLY A 75 -47.32 -24.45 -5.56
CA GLY A 75 -48.51 -24.26 -6.43
C GLY A 75 -48.67 -22.84 -6.99
N ASP A 76 -47.71 -21.93 -6.78
CA ASP A 76 -47.68 -20.60 -7.38
C ASP A 76 -47.05 -20.69 -8.78
N GLU A 77 -47.89 -20.72 -9.82
CA GLU A 77 -47.49 -20.82 -11.23
C GLU A 77 -47.69 -19.47 -11.97
N GLY A 78 -48.02 -18.41 -11.25
CA GLY A 78 -48.25 -17.08 -11.81
C GLY A 78 -46.96 -16.37 -12.21
N ASP A 79 -47.00 -15.65 -13.33
CA ASP A 79 -45.94 -14.73 -13.71
C ASP A 79 -45.82 -13.55 -12.73
N GLY A 80 -44.65 -12.99 -12.58
CA GLY A 80 -44.41 -11.80 -11.77
C GLY A 80 -45.09 -10.54 -12.36
N GLU A 81 -45.28 -9.51 -11.56
CA GLU A 81 -45.79 -8.24 -12.06
C GLU A 81 -44.88 -7.65 -13.13
N PRO A 82 -45.42 -7.12 -14.28
CA PRO A 82 -44.64 -6.58 -15.37
C PRO A 82 -44.09 -5.17 -15.01
N ILE A 83 -43.13 -5.11 -14.12
CA ILE A 83 -42.45 -3.87 -13.71
C ILE A 83 -41.18 -3.69 -14.58
N HIS A 84 -41.12 -2.61 -15.35
CA HIS A 84 -40.05 -2.38 -16.32
C HIS A 84 -38.99 -1.36 -15.90
N GLY A 85 -39.09 -0.73 -14.74
CA GLY A 85 -38.12 0.22 -14.22
C GLY A 85 -38.70 1.26 -13.26
N ASN A 86 -37.82 1.98 -12.59
CA ASN A 86 -38.19 3.12 -11.73
C ASN A 86 -37.01 4.12 -11.75
N THR A 87 -37.13 5.16 -12.59
CA THR A 87 -36.07 6.17 -12.79
C THR A 87 -35.62 6.83 -11.50
N LYS A 88 -36.48 7.03 -10.50
CA LYS A 88 -36.09 7.59 -9.20
C LYS A 88 -35.14 6.64 -8.44
N LEU A 89 -35.45 5.35 -8.44
CA LEU A 89 -34.56 4.34 -7.84
C LEU A 89 -33.26 4.23 -8.62
N GLU A 90 -33.31 4.22 -9.94
CA GLU A 90 -32.15 4.14 -10.82
C GLU A 90 -31.18 5.29 -10.57
N VAL A 91 -31.69 6.53 -10.54
CA VAL A 91 -30.87 7.70 -10.21
C VAL A 91 -30.32 7.62 -8.78
N THR A 92 -31.12 7.17 -7.82
CA THR A 92 -30.70 7.06 -6.40
C THR A 92 -29.56 6.08 -6.23
N TRP A 93 -29.65 4.86 -6.80
CA TRP A 93 -28.60 3.87 -6.65
C TRP A 93 -27.36 4.14 -7.51
N THR A 94 -27.44 5.06 -8.45
CA THR A 94 -26.27 5.56 -9.19
C THR A 94 -25.58 6.69 -8.43
N VAL A 95 -26.34 7.70 -7.97
CA VAL A 95 -25.77 8.89 -7.35
C VAL A 95 -25.17 8.60 -5.97
N ILE A 96 -25.87 7.84 -5.12
CA ILE A 96 -25.38 7.56 -3.75
C ILE A 96 -24.04 6.82 -3.76
N PRO A 97 -23.86 5.68 -4.45
CA PRO A 97 -22.57 5.02 -4.52
C PRO A 97 -21.49 5.88 -5.17
N THR A 98 -21.83 6.67 -6.20
CA THR A 98 -20.87 7.58 -6.84
C THR A 98 -20.32 8.60 -5.84
N VAL A 99 -21.18 9.21 -5.02
CA VAL A 99 -20.75 10.17 -3.98
C VAL A 99 -19.85 9.48 -2.93
N ILE A 100 -20.22 8.26 -2.51
CA ILE A 100 -19.43 7.47 -1.57
C ILE A 100 -18.03 7.17 -2.12
N VAL A 101 -17.95 6.72 -3.38
CA VAL A 101 -16.67 6.41 -4.02
C VAL A 101 -15.82 7.66 -4.21
N LEU A 102 -16.41 8.78 -4.64
CA LEU A 102 -15.70 10.05 -4.76
C LEU A 102 -15.15 10.55 -3.42
N PHE A 103 -15.94 10.44 -2.33
CA PHE A 103 -15.46 10.75 -1.00
C PHE A 103 -14.25 9.88 -0.63
N GLY A 104 -14.34 8.57 -0.81
CA GLY A 104 -13.24 7.64 -0.53
C GLY A 104 -11.99 7.95 -1.36
N ALA A 105 -12.16 8.23 -2.65
CA ALA A 105 -11.05 8.58 -3.55
C ALA A 105 -10.35 9.88 -3.13
N ILE A 106 -11.11 10.94 -2.83
CA ILE A 106 -10.55 12.23 -2.40
C ILE A 106 -9.82 12.07 -1.06
N TYR A 107 -10.42 11.38 -0.08
CA TYR A 107 -9.81 11.17 1.21
C TYR A 107 -8.52 10.34 1.10
N SER A 108 -8.55 9.25 0.31
CA SER A 108 -7.35 8.44 0.06
C SER A 108 -6.24 9.24 -0.64
N TRP A 109 -6.60 10.13 -1.57
CA TRP A 109 -5.64 11.01 -2.26
C TRP A 109 -4.95 11.97 -1.29
N ILE A 110 -5.70 12.55 -0.35
CA ILE A 110 -5.14 13.44 0.67
C ILE A 110 -4.15 12.67 1.56
N VAL A 111 -4.56 11.52 2.11
CA VAL A 111 -3.69 10.67 2.95
C VAL A 111 -2.45 10.23 2.18
N LEU A 112 -2.59 9.84 0.91
CA LEU A 112 -1.45 9.45 0.06
C LEU A 112 -0.45 10.58 -0.09
N GLY A 113 -0.93 11.80 -0.37
CA GLY A 113 -0.05 12.98 -0.50
C GLY A 113 0.72 13.31 0.79
N ASP A 114 0.10 13.08 1.94
CA ASP A 114 0.74 13.32 3.24
C ASP A 114 1.83 12.27 3.53
N ILE A 115 1.57 10.98 3.29
CA ILE A 115 2.52 9.90 3.59
C ILE A 115 3.67 9.80 2.59
N GLU A 116 3.51 10.31 1.36
CA GLU A 116 4.57 10.36 0.33
C GLU A 116 5.43 11.63 0.41
N THR A 117 5.20 12.48 1.42
CA THR A 117 6.00 13.70 1.60
C THR A 117 7.42 13.37 2.06
N LYS A 118 8.41 13.68 1.22
CA LYS A 118 9.81 13.41 1.50
C LYS A 118 10.46 14.49 2.36
N ALA A 119 11.11 14.08 3.45
CA ALA A 119 11.93 14.95 4.27
C ALA A 119 13.30 15.22 3.61
N SER A 120 13.84 16.42 3.81
CA SER A 120 15.12 16.84 3.22
C SER A 120 16.34 16.09 3.76
N ASP A 121 16.22 15.45 4.94
CA ASP A 121 17.26 14.69 5.63
C ASP A 121 16.95 13.18 5.72
N ALA A 122 16.04 12.70 4.87
CA ALA A 122 15.68 11.29 4.81
C ALA A 122 16.93 10.39 4.63
N LEU A 123 16.96 9.29 5.37
CA LEU A 123 18.02 8.29 5.23
C LEU A 123 17.74 7.40 4.03
N ARG A 124 18.56 7.52 2.99
CA ARG A 124 18.46 6.63 1.84
C ARG A 124 19.00 5.24 2.16
N VAL A 125 18.21 4.21 1.81
CA VAL A 125 18.60 2.80 1.83
C VAL A 125 18.16 2.14 0.54
N ASP A 126 19.07 1.56 -0.21
CA ASP A 126 18.75 0.78 -1.41
C ASP A 126 18.44 -0.66 -0.98
N VAL A 127 17.22 -1.10 -1.22
CA VAL A 127 16.72 -2.45 -0.89
C VAL A 127 16.75 -3.31 -2.14
N THR A 128 17.52 -4.36 -2.11
CA THR A 128 17.63 -5.30 -3.23
C THR A 128 17.08 -6.66 -2.83
N ALA A 129 16.12 -7.16 -3.64
CA ALA A 129 15.55 -8.50 -3.50
C ALA A 129 16.13 -9.45 -4.55
N GLN A 130 16.36 -10.68 -4.16
CA GLN A 130 16.73 -11.80 -5.03
C GLN A 130 16.19 -13.08 -4.39
N GLN A 131 15.93 -14.12 -5.17
CA GLN A 131 15.48 -15.43 -4.69
C GLN A 131 16.55 -16.09 -3.81
N TYR A 132 16.40 -16.22 -2.50
CA TYR A 132 15.30 -15.83 -1.61
C TYR A 132 15.87 -15.02 -0.45
N LYS A 133 16.49 -13.89 -0.74
CA LYS A 133 17.21 -13.05 0.22
C LYS A 133 16.93 -11.57 0.00
N TRP A 134 17.08 -10.81 1.08
CA TRP A 134 17.07 -9.36 1.09
C TRP A 134 18.48 -8.83 1.31
N THR A 135 18.83 -7.74 0.64
CA THR A 135 20.08 -7.01 0.86
C THR A 135 19.75 -5.53 1.02
N PHE A 136 20.25 -4.94 2.09
CA PHE A 136 20.06 -3.53 2.43
C PHE A 136 21.37 -2.80 2.27
N ASN A 137 21.43 -1.85 1.36
CA ASN A 137 22.62 -1.10 1.01
C ASN A 137 22.46 0.35 1.48
N TYR A 138 23.40 0.81 2.26
CA TYR A 138 23.48 2.17 2.79
C TYR A 138 24.55 2.93 2.02
N PRO A 139 24.19 3.86 1.11
CA PRO A 139 25.15 4.66 0.35
C PRO A 139 26.06 5.47 1.28
N GLN A 140 27.36 5.49 0.97
CA GLN A 140 28.40 6.21 1.70
C GLN A 140 29.09 7.22 0.80
N SER A 141 29.82 8.17 1.39
CA SER A 141 30.67 9.09 0.65
C SER A 141 31.68 8.35 -0.21
N GLY A 142 31.94 8.88 -1.42
CA GLY A 142 32.91 8.30 -2.36
C GLY A 142 32.39 7.08 -3.13
N GLY A 143 31.06 6.94 -3.26
CA GLY A 143 30.45 5.89 -4.08
C GLY A 143 30.49 4.48 -3.47
N LYS A 144 30.93 4.33 -2.22
CA LYS A 144 30.90 3.06 -1.48
C LYS A 144 29.56 2.80 -0.86
N VAL A 145 29.28 1.53 -0.53
CA VAL A 145 28.06 1.12 0.17
C VAL A 145 28.37 0.23 1.37
N VAL A 146 27.57 0.35 2.41
CA VAL A 146 27.53 -0.63 3.50
C VAL A 146 26.38 -1.58 3.20
N SER A 147 26.66 -2.86 3.03
CA SER A 147 25.66 -3.90 2.75
C SER A 147 25.36 -4.74 3.99
N SER A 148 24.10 -5.02 4.23
CA SER A 148 23.61 -5.82 5.37
C SER A 148 22.47 -6.74 4.94
N SER A 149 22.34 -7.89 5.58
CA SER A 149 21.17 -8.78 5.46
C SER A 149 20.04 -8.42 6.43
N LYS A 150 20.29 -7.44 7.32
CA LYS A 150 19.30 -6.87 8.23
C LYS A 150 19.14 -5.39 7.92
N LEU A 151 17.91 -4.89 7.99
CA LEU A 151 17.63 -3.46 7.89
C LEU A 151 17.78 -2.83 9.29
N VAL A 152 18.88 -2.10 9.50
CA VAL A 152 19.12 -1.36 10.74
C VAL A 152 18.86 0.11 10.49
N VAL A 153 17.97 0.74 11.25
CA VAL A 153 17.52 2.11 10.98
C VAL A 153 17.37 2.91 12.28
N PRO A 154 17.56 4.24 12.23
CA PRO A 154 17.34 5.09 13.39
C PRO A 154 15.84 5.28 13.65
N ASP A 155 15.48 5.42 14.92
CA ASP A 155 14.17 5.82 15.41
C ASP A 155 13.92 7.30 15.11
N GLY A 156 12.70 7.64 14.68
CA GLY A 156 12.25 9.02 14.44
C GLY A 156 12.82 9.72 13.21
N ARG A 157 13.60 9.04 12.37
CA ARG A 157 14.14 9.59 11.13
C ARG A 157 13.49 8.95 9.92
N GLN A 158 13.00 9.78 8.98
CA GLN A 158 12.41 9.27 7.75
C GLN A 158 13.44 8.50 6.92
N LEU A 159 13.01 7.37 6.39
CA LEU A 159 13.73 6.54 5.43
C LEU A 159 13.22 6.82 4.03
N GLU A 160 14.12 6.80 3.07
CA GLU A 160 13.84 6.75 1.65
C GLU A 160 14.34 5.40 1.14
N LEU A 161 13.43 4.45 0.96
CA LEU A 161 13.75 3.08 0.53
C LEU A 161 13.63 2.98 -0.99
N HIS A 162 14.76 2.79 -1.67
CA HIS A 162 14.80 2.52 -3.11
C HIS A 162 14.76 1.02 -3.35
N LEU A 163 13.68 0.54 -3.98
CA LEU A 163 13.33 -0.87 -4.07
C LEU A 163 13.63 -1.45 -5.45
N THR A 164 14.48 -2.46 -5.54
CA THR A 164 14.87 -3.12 -6.81
C THR A 164 14.91 -4.64 -6.63
N ALA A 165 14.49 -5.39 -7.64
CA ALA A 165 14.66 -6.83 -7.72
C ALA A 165 15.71 -7.19 -8.80
N LEU A 166 16.47 -8.28 -8.59
CA LEU A 166 17.50 -8.73 -9.54
C LEU A 166 17.03 -9.86 -10.48
N ASP A 167 15.91 -10.51 -10.16
CA ASP A 167 15.45 -11.71 -10.85
C ASP A 167 13.96 -11.66 -11.20
N VAL A 168 13.09 -11.82 -10.24
CA VAL A 168 11.63 -11.80 -10.39
C VAL A 168 11.01 -10.71 -9.52
N ILE A 169 9.71 -10.47 -9.64
CA ILE A 169 9.00 -9.54 -8.77
C ILE A 169 8.98 -10.11 -7.34
N HIS A 170 9.27 -9.26 -6.37
CA HIS A 170 9.11 -9.48 -4.93
C HIS A 170 8.26 -8.35 -4.36
N SER A 171 7.83 -8.46 -3.10
CA SER A 171 7.17 -7.35 -2.41
C SER A 171 7.72 -7.18 -1.00
N PHE A 172 8.20 -5.98 -0.71
CA PHE A 172 8.69 -5.59 0.60
C PHE A 172 7.52 -5.19 1.48
N TRP A 173 7.36 -5.86 2.61
CA TRP A 173 6.31 -5.57 3.57
C TRP A 173 6.85 -5.63 5.00
N VAL A 174 6.64 -4.55 5.73
CA VAL A 174 6.81 -4.49 7.19
C VAL A 174 5.44 -4.18 7.77
N PRO A 175 4.71 -5.18 8.30
CA PRO A 175 3.34 -5.01 8.78
C PRO A 175 3.16 -3.85 9.75
N GLU A 176 4.05 -3.74 10.74
CA GLU A 176 3.98 -2.74 11.80
C GLU A 176 4.21 -1.30 11.30
N TRP A 177 4.80 -1.14 10.10
CA TRP A 177 4.98 0.16 9.44
C TRP A 177 3.83 0.53 8.50
N ARG A 178 2.90 -0.40 8.22
CA ARG A 178 1.79 -0.24 7.27
C ARG A 178 2.23 0.00 5.83
N ILE A 179 3.51 -0.24 5.50
CA ILE A 179 4.02 -0.09 4.14
C ILE A 179 4.18 -1.45 3.45
N LYS A 180 3.73 -1.49 2.20
CA LYS A 180 3.95 -2.60 1.28
C LYS A 180 4.22 -2.05 -0.12
N ARG A 181 5.32 -2.48 -0.74
CA ARG A 181 5.69 -2.04 -2.09
C ARG A 181 6.37 -3.18 -2.84
N ASP A 182 5.97 -3.37 -4.09
CA ASP A 182 6.56 -4.37 -4.96
C ASP A 182 7.95 -3.93 -5.46
N LEU A 183 8.86 -4.89 -5.58
CA LEU A 183 10.17 -4.72 -6.19
C LEU A 183 10.12 -5.36 -7.57
N VAL A 184 10.21 -4.53 -8.59
CA VAL A 184 10.17 -4.97 -9.99
C VAL A 184 11.61 -5.01 -10.53
N PRO A 185 12.00 -6.09 -11.24
CA PRO A 185 13.30 -6.13 -11.91
C PRO A 185 13.41 -5.02 -12.96
N ALA A 186 14.60 -4.45 -13.10
CA ALA A 186 14.87 -3.52 -14.19
C ALA A 186 14.58 -4.19 -15.54
N GLY A 187 13.84 -3.50 -16.40
CA GLY A 187 13.52 -4.00 -17.74
C GLY A 187 14.74 -4.14 -18.64
N PRO A 188 14.60 -4.81 -19.80
CA PRO A 188 15.67 -4.85 -20.81
C PRO A 188 16.06 -3.41 -21.22
N GLY A 189 17.29 -3.02 -20.92
CA GLY A 189 17.80 -1.65 -21.18
C GLY A 189 18.16 -0.88 -19.92
N GLY A 190 17.98 -1.45 -18.72
CA GLY A 190 18.44 -0.86 -17.46
C GLY A 190 17.68 0.40 -17.04
N ASN A 191 16.48 0.62 -17.57
CA ASN A 191 15.63 1.69 -17.07
C ASN A 191 15.12 1.28 -15.69
N ASP A 192 15.81 1.78 -14.65
CA ASP A 192 15.32 1.67 -13.27
C ASP A 192 13.95 2.37 -13.19
N ILE A 193 12.95 1.59 -12.85
CA ILE A 193 11.67 2.17 -12.43
C ILE A 193 11.98 2.85 -11.09
N ASP A 194 11.75 4.16 -11.01
CA ASP A 194 11.81 4.87 -9.72
C ASP A 194 10.74 4.28 -8.81
N ASN A 195 11.19 3.37 -7.95
CA ASN A 195 10.34 2.65 -7.04
C ASN A 195 10.81 2.92 -5.62
N THR A 196 10.34 4.03 -5.10
CA THR A 196 10.71 4.56 -3.79
C THR A 196 9.52 4.51 -2.85
N VAL A 197 9.76 4.30 -1.58
CA VAL A 197 8.78 4.44 -0.51
C VAL A 197 9.41 5.15 0.68
N GLU A 198 8.66 6.11 1.23
CA GLU A 198 9.02 6.86 2.42
C GLU A 198 8.34 6.23 3.64
N VAL A 199 9.08 6.17 4.76
CA VAL A 199 8.53 5.72 6.05
C VAL A 199 9.36 6.27 7.20
N THR A 200 8.71 6.65 8.30
CA THR A 200 9.35 7.15 9.51
C THR A 200 9.12 6.17 10.66
N PRO A 201 10.04 5.23 10.91
CA PRO A 201 9.96 4.35 12.09
C PRO A 201 9.98 5.20 13.37
N ASP A 202 9.01 5.00 14.25
CA ASP A 202 8.82 5.80 15.48
C ASP A 202 8.83 4.97 16.76
N ARG A 203 9.21 3.69 16.64
CA ARG A 203 9.28 2.79 17.79
C ARG A 203 10.49 1.88 17.71
N VAL A 204 11.39 2.01 18.70
CA VAL A 204 12.53 1.11 18.88
C VAL A 204 12.06 -0.32 19.06
N GLY A 205 12.64 -1.25 18.31
CA GLY A 205 12.25 -2.66 18.35
C GLY A 205 12.83 -3.48 17.20
N THR A 206 12.42 -4.74 17.16
CA THR A 206 12.77 -5.67 16.07
C THR A 206 11.50 -6.13 15.38
N TYR A 207 11.46 -5.96 14.07
CA TYR A 207 10.33 -6.27 13.20
C TYR A 207 10.77 -7.20 12.08
N ASN A 208 9.82 -7.64 11.24
CA ASN A 208 10.11 -8.53 10.14
C ASN A 208 9.80 -7.86 8.80
N VAL A 209 10.73 -8.00 7.85
CA VAL A 209 10.44 -7.88 6.42
C VAL A 209 9.90 -9.21 5.94
N VAL A 210 8.77 -9.20 5.25
CA VAL A 210 8.14 -10.38 4.65
C VAL A 210 8.00 -10.14 3.15
N CYS A 211 8.37 -11.13 2.34
CA CYS A 211 8.05 -11.12 0.91
C CYS A 211 6.57 -11.44 0.72
N THR A 212 5.82 -10.55 0.04
CA THR A 212 4.37 -10.68 -0.17
C THR A 212 3.97 -10.76 -1.64
N GLU A 213 4.94 -10.98 -2.55
CA GLU A 213 4.70 -11.31 -3.95
C GLU A 213 5.33 -12.66 -4.28
N LEU A 214 4.55 -13.56 -4.91
CA LEU A 214 4.99 -14.94 -5.19
C LEU A 214 6.23 -14.95 -6.10
N CYS A 215 7.38 -15.19 -5.49
CA CYS A 215 8.68 -15.13 -6.16
C CYS A 215 9.31 -16.51 -6.44
N GLY A 216 8.64 -17.61 -6.13
CA GLY A 216 9.10 -18.96 -6.39
C GLY A 216 9.02 -19.89 -5.18
N PHE A 217 9.75 -21.01 -5.22
CA PHE A 217 9.63 -22.11 -4.24
C PHE A 217 9.94 -21.70 -2.79
N GLY A 218 10.91 -20.80 -2.57
CA GLY A 218 11.32 -20.29 -1.25
C GLY A 218 10.54 -19.05 -0.78
N HIS A 219 9.49 -18.63 -1.47
CA HIS A 219 8.71 -17.43 -1.18
C HIS A 219 8.27 -17.33 0.30
N ALA A 220 7.70 -18.38 0.86
CA ALA A 220 7.18 -18.39 2.23
C ALA A 220 8.25 -18.20 3.31
N THR A 221 9.52 -18.47 2.99
CA THR A 221 10.67 -18.36 3.90
C THR A 221 11.51 -17.12 3.66
N MET A 222 11.22 -16.33 2.62
CA MET A 222 11.96 -15.12 2.28
C MET A 222 11.62 -13.98 3.24
N ARG A 223 12.43 -13.86 4.31
CA ARG A 223 12.26 -12.90 5.40
C ARG A 223 13.60 -12.23 5.74
N ALA A 224 13.53 -11.05 6.35
CA ALA A 224 14.66 -10.37 6.97
C ALA A 224 14.22 -9.69 8.27
N LEU A 225 15.19 -9.30 9.09
CA LEU A 225 14.93 -8.52 10.31
C LEU A 225 15.08 -7.03 10.03
N VAL A 226 14.20 -6.25 10.66
CA VAL A 226 14.33 -4.81 10.82
C VAL A 226 14.68 -4.51 12.27
N GLU A 227 15.74 -3.78 12.50
CA GLU A 227 16.15 -3.32 13.82
C GLU A 227 16.04 -1.79 13.87
N VAL A 228 14.99 -1.27 14.51
CA VAL A 228 14.85 0.16 14.79
C VAL A 228 15.57 0.45 16.10
N VAL A 229 16.57 1.32 16.05
CA VAL A 229 17.44 1.62 17.19
C VAL A 229 17.57 3.14 17.40
N PRO A 230 17.94 3.61 18.61
CA PRO A 230 18.28 5.01 18.81
C PRO A 230 19.34 5.50 17.82
N GLU A 231 19.24 6.74 17.36
CA GLU A 231 20.13 7.30 16.32
C GLU A 231 21.63 7.16 16.66
N ALA A 232 22.01 7.37 17.91
CA ALA A 232 23.39 7.18 18.36
C ALA A 232 23.88 5.74 18.18
N GLN A 233 23.01 4.74 18.42
CA GLN A 233 23.31 3.33 18.21
C GLN A 233 23.41 2.98 16.72
N PHE A 234 22.52 3.53 15.89
CA PHE A 234 22.58 3.40 14.44
C PHE A 234 23.91 3.94 13.90
N ASN A 235 24.29 5.16 14.29
CA ASN A 235 25.55 5.78 13.87
C ASN A 235 26.78 4.98 14.31
N HIS A 236 26.74 4.40 15.51
CA HIS A 236 27.81 3.52 16.00
C HIS A 236 27.85 2.20 15.22
N TRP A 237 26.71 1.60 14.92
CA TRP A 237 26.62 0.40 14.09
C TRP A 237 27.16 0.65 12.69
N LEU A 238 26.74 1.74 12.02
CA LEU A 238 27.15 2.08 10.66
C LEU A 238 28.69 2.29 10.54
N LYS A 239 29.28 2.99 11.52
CA LYS A 239 30.74 3.22 11.56
C LYS A 239 31.58 1.95 11.73
N ARG A 240 31.01 0.89 12.29
CA ARG A 240 31.70 -0.41 12.46
C ARG A 240 31.63 -1.28 11.21
N GLN A 241 30.74 -0.97 10.28
CA GLN A 241 30.64 -1.71 9.04
C GLN A 241 31.80 -1.37 8.11
N LYS A 242 32.22 -2.34 7.28
CA LYS A 242 33.24 -2.13 6.25
C LYS A 242 32.54 -1.77 4.94
N PRO A 243 32.68 -0.53 4.44
CA PRO A 243 32.11 -0.18 3.14
C PRO A 243 32.80 -0.98 2.02
N VAL A 244 31.98 -1.41 1.05
CA VAL A 244 32.43 -2.16 -0.13
C VAL A 244 32.11 -1.38 -1.41
N GLU A 245 32.73 -1.75 -2.52
CA GLU A 245 32.31 -1.25 -3.83
C GLU A 245 30.88 -1.76 -4.16
N PRO A 246 30.02 -0.94 -4.78
CA PRO A 246 28.69 -1.38 -5.21
C PRO A 246 28.78 -2.56 -6.17
N GLN A 247 27.98 -3.59 -5.97
CA GLN A 247 27.89 -4.70 -6.92
C GLN A 247 27.12 -4.27 -8.18
N PRO A 248 27.48 -4.76 -9.37
CA PRO A 248 26.71 -4.50 -10.60
C PRO A 248 25.26 -4.94 -10.42
N GLY A 249 24.30 -4.05 -10.71
CA GLY A 249 22.85 -4.28 -10.52
C GLY A 249 22.26 -3.67 -9.25
N THR A 250 23.07 -3.11 -8.34
CA THR A 250 22.57 -2.25 -7.27
C THR A 250 22.64 -0.81 -7.77
N SER A 251 21.51 -0.17 -8.00
CA SER A 251 21.42 1.21 -8.48
C SER A 251 21.98 2.19 -7.46
N ALA A 252 23.27 2.48 -7.55
CA ALA A 252 23.81 3.71 -7.01
C ALA A 252 23.41 4.82 -7.99
N GLY A 253 22.23 5.42 -7.79
CA GLY A 253 21.76 6.55 -8.59
C GLY A 253 22.76 7.70 -8.54
N ALA A 254 23.61 7.79 -9.53
CA ALA A 254 24.45 8.95 -9.78
C ALA A 254 23.55 10.06 -10.34
N SER A 255 23.15 11.00 -9.49
CA SER A 255 22.68 12.30 -9.93
C SER A 255 23.87 13.09 -10.47
N THR A 256 24.33 12.77 -11.68
CA THR A 256 25.19 13.68 -12.44
C THR A 256 24.26 14.64 -13.18
N GLY A 257 24.17 15.88 -12.66
CA GLY A 257 23.58 16.98 -13.38
C GLY A 257 24.22 17.07 -14.79
N ALA A 258 23.41 16.92 -15.82
CA ALA A 258 23.84 17.12 -17.19
C ALA A 258 24.11 18.61 -17.41
N PRO A 259 25.29 19.02 -17.93
CA PRO A 259 25.45 20.37 -18.44
C PRO A 259 24.72 20.49 -19.77
N GLY A 260 23.95 21.57 -19.92
CA GLY A 260 23.18 21.89 -21.11
C GLY A 260 24.03 21.85 -22.38
N GLY A 261 23.68 20.97 -23.31
CA GLY A 261 24.21 20.92 -24.65
C GLY A 261 23.45 21.89 -25.54
N THR A 262 24.13 22.96 -25.95
CA THR A 262 23.71 23.89 -26.98
C THR A 262 23.56 23.15 -28.33
N SER A 263 22.38 23.24 -28.91
CA SER A 263 22.09 22.80 -30.27
C SER A 263 22.71 23.81 -31.24
N SER A 264 23.78 23.45 -31.94
CA SER A 264 24.20 24.11 -33.17
C SER A 264 23.59 23.35 -34.36
N GLY A 265 22.72 24.05 -35.08
CA GLY A 265 22.16 23.57 -36.34
C GLY A 265 23.25 23.45 -37.41
N GLU A 266 23.16 22.42 -38.22
CA GLU A 266 23.85 22.35 -39.48
C GLU A 266 22.86 21.93 -40.56
N SER A 267 22.61 22.92 -41.47
CA SER A 267 21.88 22.81 -42.71
C SER A 267 22.81 22.21 -43.75
N THR A 268 22.40 21.13 -44.43
CA THR A 268 22.94 20.79 -45.74
C THR A 268 21.82 20.49 -46.72
N THR A 269 21.76 21.37 -47.71
CA THR A 269 21.03 21.30 -48.96
C THR A 269 21.76 20.39 -49.96
N GLY A 270 21.00 19.82 -50.91
CA GLY A 270 21.40 19.23 -52.18
C GLY A 270 21.16 17.72 -52.25
N GLY A 271 20.38 17.15 -53.15
CA GLY A 271 20.17 17.46 -54.57
C GLY A 271 20.57 16.25 -55.38
N ALA A 272 19.62 15.68 -56.02
CA ALA A 272 19.54 14.86 -57.23
C ALA A 272 18.51 13.74 -57.09
#